data_7eac90ef68d4196de1877f4514e4026b
#
_entry.id   7eac90ef68d4196de1877f4514e4026b
#
_cell.length_a   1.000
_cell.length_b   1.000
_cell.length_c   1.000
_cell.angle_alpha   90.00
_cell.angle_beta   90.00
_cell.angle_gamma   90.00
#
_symmetry.space_group_name_H-M   'P 1'
#
loop_
_entity.id
_entity.type
_entity.pdbx_description
1 polymer ?
#
loop_
_entity_poly.entity_id
_entity_poly.type
_entity_poly.pdbx_seq_one_letter_code
_entity_poly.pdbx_strand_id
1 'polypeptide(L)'
;MDVGIFGGTFDPVHQGHLKSALAVKEALGLDQIVIMPNRMPYYKDRVGTSDADRLAMLKLATQDLNGVKISTWELEKTTYSYTFDNMVALTKEQPQNRLVFIMGTDSFLKLHTWYRGLELLSVTNIAVMKRPQNLSTAALDKANFLAELPAPLQPLFKQALSSNHHLSASTGELFMIDNPETDISSTELRHLLTQKRYVEATNFMDPKVISYIKDHELYSA
;
A
#
# COMPACT_ATOMS: atom_id res chain seq x y z
N MET A 1 -6.86 8.24 -17.59
CA MET A 1 -5.57 7.67 -17.16
C MET A 1 -5.86 6.50 -16.21
N ASP A 2 -4.94 5.54 -16.16
CA ASP A 2 -4.99 4.41 -15.24
C ASP A 2 -4.10 4.71 -14.04
N VAL A 3 -4.71 4.84 -12.88
CA VAL A 3 -4.06 5.38 -11.69
C VAL A 3 -4.11 4.38 -10.54
N GLY A 4 -2.95 3.96 -10.05
CA GLY A 4 -2.85 3.15 -8.84
C GLY A 4 -2.87 4.03 -7.59
N ILE A 5 -3.77 3.76 -6.67
CA ILE A 5 -3.84 4.43 -5.36
C ILE A 5 -3.27 3.48 -4.31
N PHE A 6 -2.09 3.80 -3.80
CA PHE A 6 -1.41 2.98 -2.80
C PHE A 6 -1.55 3.61 -1.42
N GLY A 7 -2.53 3.14 -0.65
CA GLY A 7 -2.77 3.55 0.73
C GLY A 7 -1.85 2.84 1.72
N GLY A 8 -1.39 3.56 2.75
CA GLY A 8 -0.57 2.95 3.79
C GLY A 8 -0.14 3.91 4.88
N THR A 9 0.40 3.37 5.98
CA THR A 9 0.93 4.21 7.06
C THR A 9 2.29 4.78 6.72
N PHE A 10 3.16 4.02 6.05
CA PHE A 10 4.52 4.41 5.65
C PHE A 10 5.35 4.98 6.81
N ASP A 11 5.45 4.22 7.89
CA ASP A 11 6.10 4.64 9.15
C ASP A 11 7.24 3.68 9.56
N PRO A 12 8.46 3.78 8.95
CA PRO A 12 8.79 4.60 7.78
C PRO A 12 8.46 3.93 6.44
N VAL A 13 8.49 4.74 5.38
CA VAL A 13 8.54 4.23 4.00
C VAL A 13 9.84 3.47 3.76
N HIS A 14 9.80 2.40 2.94
CA HIS A 14 10.97 1.59 2.61
C HIS A 14 10.89 1.04 1.18
N GLN A 15 12.00 0.49 0.69
CA GLN A 15 12.11 -0.02 -0.68
C GLN A 15 11.08 -1.10 -1.01
N GLY A 16 10.65 -1.91 -0.01
CA GLY A 16 9.59 -2.89 -0.20
C GLY A 16 8.27 -2.26 -0.64
N HIS A 17 7.89 -1.12 -0.05
CA HIS A 17 6.71 -0.37 -0.50
C HIS A 17 6.84 0.10 -1.95
N LEU A 18 7.97 0.74 -2.27
CA LEU A 18 8.17 1.37 -3.57
C LEU A 18 8.32 0.35 -4.70
N LYS A 19 9.14 -0.69 -4.49
CA LYS A 19 9.32 -1.77 -5.47
C LYS A 19 8.01 -2.50 -5.76
N SER A 20 7.23 -2.79 -4.73
CA SER A 20 5.93 -3.45 -4.91
C SER A 20 4.93 -2.56 -5.65
N ALA A 21 4.88 -1.25 -5.34
CA ALA A 21 4.01 -0.31 -6.05
C ALA A 21 4.40 -0.18 -7.54
N LEU A 22 5.71 -0.12 -7.84
CA LEU A 22 6.21 -0.05 -9.21
C LEU A 22 5.94 -1.36 -9.98
N ALA A 23 6.05 -2.52 -9.33
CA ALA A 23 5.68 -3.80 -9.94
C ALA A 23 4.20 -3.85 -10.34
N VAL A 24 3.30 -3.33 -9.49
CA VAL A 24 1.88 -3.18 -9.85
C VAL A 24 1.70 -2.25 -11.04
N LYS A 25 2.42 -1.11 -11.06
CA LYS A 25 2.38 -0.16 -12.17
C LYS A 25 2.75 -0.84 -13.49
N GLU A 26 3.83 -1.59 -13.50
CA GLU A 26 4.33 -2.30 -14.68
C GLU A 26 3.36 -3.42 -15.09
N ALA A 27 2.95 -4.28 -14.16
CA ALA A 27 2.10 -5.43 -14.43
C ALA A 27 0.72 -5.07 -15.02
N LEU A 28 0.15 -3.94 -14.59
CA LEU A 28 -1.17 -3.46 -15.05
C LEU A 28 -1.07 -2.34 -16.10
N GLY A 29 0.14 -1.90 -16.47
CA GLY A 29 0.34 -0.81 -17.44
C GLY A 29 -0.22 0.53 -16.95
N LEU A 30 -0.17 0.81 -15.63
CA LEU A 30 -0.71 2.05 -15.08
C LEU A 30 0.11 3.27 -15.51
N ASP A 31 -0.56 4.39 -15.76
CA ASP A 31 0.11 5.65 -16.10
C ASP A 31 0.90 6.19 -14.91
N GLN A 32 0.33 6.10 -13.70
CA GLN A 32 0.97 6.58 -12.48
C GLN A 32 0.54 5.81 -11.22
N ILE A 33 1.40 5.90 -10.19
CA ILE A 33 1.07 5.52 -8.81
C ILE A 33 0.90 6.79 -7.98
N VAL A 34 -0.16 6.84 -7.19
CA VAL A 34 -0.39 7.86 -6.17
C VAL A 34 -0.25 7.20 -4.80
N ILE A 35 0.83 7.52 -4.08
CA ILE A 35 1.01 7.11 -2.70
C ILE A 35 0.18 8.02 -1.82
N MET A 36 -0.72 7.43 -1.04
CA MET A 36 -1.65 8.15 -0.18
C MET A 36 -1.42 7.73 1.28
N PRO A 37 -0.61 8.48 2.04
CA PRO A 37 -0.37 8.17 3.45
C PRO A 37 -1.65 8.34 4.26
N ASN A 38 -1.97 7.32 5.07
CA ASN A 38 -3.12 7.36 5.97
C ASN A 38 -2.91 8.40 7.06
N ARG A 39 -3.97 9.13 7.40
CA ARG A 39 -3.97 9.91 8.63
C ARG A 39 -3.95 8.97 9.84
N MET A 40 -3.03 9.19 10.76
CA MET A 40 -2.98 8.41 12.00
C MET A 40 -4.14 8.81 12.91
N PRO A 41 -4.92 7.85 13.41
CA PRO A 41 -5.93 8.14 14.42
C PRO A 41 -5.28 8.71 15.68
N TYR A 42 -5.79 9.82 16.18
CA TYR A 42 -5.26 10.52 17.36
C TYR A 42 -5.27 9.70 18.68
N TYR A 43 -6.08 8.64 18.73
CA TYR A 43 -6.19 7.72 19.88
C TYR A 43 -5.16 6.58 19.86
N LYS A 44 -4.35 6.47 18.82
CA LYS A 44 -3.20 5.58 18.85
C LYS A 44 -2.07 6.35 19.51
N ASP A 45 -1.88 6.11 20.81
CA ASP A 45 -0.67 6.47 21.55
C ASP A 45 0.54 5.73 20.95
N ARG A 46 0.88 6.10 19.74
CA ARG A 46 2.18 5.77 19.19
C ARG A 46 3.10 6.92 19.55
N VAL A 47 4.06 6.61 20.37
CA VAL A 47 5.37 7.25 20.30
C VAL A 47 5.87 7.00 18.87
N GLY A 48 5.47 7.82 17.93
CA GLY A 48 5.69 7.59 16.50
C GLY A 48 5.83 8.90 15.77
N THR A 49 6.21 8.81 14.54
CA THR A 49 6.40 9.94 13.64
C THR A 49 5.09 10.67 13.36
N SER A 50 5.16 11.99 13.27
CA SER A 50 4.03 12.82 12.88
C SER A 50 3.62 12.56 11.41
N ASP A 51 2.40 12.96 11.05
CA ASP A 51 1.95 12.95 9.66
C ASP A 51 2.89 13.77 8.76
N ALA A 52 3.45 14.88 9.28
CA ALA A 52 4.41 15.72 8.59
C ALA A 52 5.74 14.99 8.32
N ASP A 53 6.27 14.27 9.31
CA ASP A 53 7.51 13.48 9.14
C ASP A 53 7.32 12.34 8.15
N ARG A 54 6.19 11.61 8.22
CA ARG A 54 5.89 10.54 7.26
C ARG A 54 5.79 11.07 5.83
N LEU A 55 5.15 12.24 5.66
CA LEU A 55 5.07 12.92 4.37
C LEU A 55 6.45 13.37 3.88
N ALA A 56 7.30 13.92 4.75
CA ALA A 56 8.66 14.32 4.41
C ALA A 56 9.50 13.12 3.98
N MET A 57 9.46 12.02 4.73
CA MET A 57 10.15 10.78 4.37
C MET A 57 9.67 10.22 3.02
N LEU A 58 8.36 10.24 2.75
CA LEU A 58 7.80 9.83 1.46
C LEU A 58 8.32 10.70 0.31
N LYS A 59 8.34 12.03 0.47
CA LYS A 59 8.86 12.96 -0.54
C LYS A 59 10.32 12.66 -0.88
N LEU A 60 11.15 12.45 0.14
CA LEU A 60 12.57 12.09 -0.05
C LEU A 60 12.72 10.75 -0.77
N ALA A 61 11.93 9.74 -0.40
CA ALA A 61 12.02 8.41 -0.97
C ALA A 61 11.51 8.31 -2.41
N THR A 62 10.67 9.25 -2.85
CA THR A 62 10.00 9.17 -4.17
C THR A 62 10.44 10.25 -5.15
N GLN A 63 11.27 11.22 -4.75
CA GLN A 63 11.62 12.39 -5.56
C GLN A 63 12.24 12.07 -6.93
N ASP A 64 12.95 10.94 -7.00
CA ASP A 64 13.65 10.49 -8.21
C ASP A 64 12.85 9.41 -8.99
N LEU A 65 11.59 9.12 -8.57
CA LEU A 65 10.76 8.08 -9.17
C LEU A 65 9.78 8.68 -10.21
N ASN A 66 9.96 8.31 -11.47
CA ASN A 66 9.04 8.72 -12.52
C ASN A 66 7.68 8.00 -12.41
N GLY A 67 6.60 8.76 -12.58
CA GLY A 67 5.23 8.22 -12.55
C GLY A 67 4.75 7.88 -11.13
N VAL A 68 5.43 8.37 -10.09
CA VAL A 68 4.99 8.28 -8.68
C VAL A 68 4.66 9.68 -8.19
N LYS A 69 3.49 9.83 -7.57
CA LYS A 69 3.04 11.06 -6.91
C LYS A 69 2.63 10.77 -5.48
N ILE A 70 2.60 11.78 -4.65
CA ILE A 70 2.09 11.71 -3.29
C ILE A 70 0.79 12.51 -3.21
N SER A 71 -0.23 11.95 -2.60
CA SER A 71 -1.47 12.63 -2.26
C SER A 71 -1.54 12.92 -0.77
N THR A 72 -1.85 14.15 -0.41
CA THR A 72 -2.12 14.57 0.97
C THR A 72 -3.59 14.45 1.34
N TRP A 73 -4.42 13.96 0.42
CA TRP A 73 -5.86 13.85 0.53
C TRP A 73 -6.36 13.39 1.89
N GLU A 74 -5.79 12.30 2.41
CA GLU A 74 -6.24 11.75 3.68
C GLU A 74 -5.67 12.53 4.88
N LEU A 75 -4.46 13.08 4.75
CA LEU A 75 -3.82 13.89 5.79
C LEU A 75 -4.56 15.22 6.04
N GLU A 76 -5.19 15.78 5.02
CA GLU A 76 -5.93 17.05 5.09
C GLU A 76 -7.32 16.91 5.74
N LYS A 77 -7.81 15.69 5.90
CA LYS A 77 -9.12 15.47 6.52
C LYS A 77 -9.08 15.75 8.02
N THR A 78 -10.13 16.38 8.51
CA THR A 78 -10.30 16.67 9.95
C THR A 78 -10.90 15.50 10.72
N THR A 79 -11.55 14.56 10.03
CA THR A 79 -12.20 13.39 10.60
C THR A 79 -11.57 12.10 10.08
N TYR A 80 -11.75 11.00 10.81
CA TYR A 80 -11.38 9.68 10.34
C TYR A 80 -12.09 9.36 9.02
N SER A 81 -11.35 8.77 8.07
CA SER A 81 -11.90 8.37 6.78
C SER A 81 -11.68 6.88 6.52
N TYR A 82 -12.66 6.26 5.88
CA TYR A 82 -12.58 4.87 5.46
C TYR A 82 -12.13 4.78 4.00
N THR A 83 -11.43 3.72 3.66
CA THR A 83 -10.96 3.47 2.29
C THR A 83 -12.10 3.52 1.27
N PHE A 84 -13.24 2.92 1.60
CA PHE A 84 -14.42 2.96 0.73
C PHE A 84 -14.85 4.38 0.40
N ASP A 85 -15.01 5.24 1.42
CA ASP A 85 -15.46 6.63 1.24
C ASP A 85 -14.41 7.46 0.49
N ASN A 86 -13.11 7.19 0.73
CA ASN A 86 -12.03 7.83 0.00
C ASN A 86 -12.07 7.48 -1.48
N MET A 87 -12.26 6.20 -1.83
CA MET A 87 -12.34 5.78 -3.23
C MET A 87 -13.58 6.32 -3.92
N VAL A 88 -14.75 6.38 -3.25
CA VAL A 88 -15.96 7.02 -3.77
C VAL A 88 -15.71 8.50 -4.09
N ALA A 89 -15.05 9.23 -3.20
CA ALA A 89 -14.77 10.64 -3.40
C ALA A 89 -13.77 10.86 -4.56
N LEU A 90 -12.67 10.10 -4.59
CA LEU A 90 -11.65 10.19 -5.64
C LEU A 90 -12.23 9.84 -7.03
N THR A 91 -13.08 8.82 -7.12
CA THR A 91 -13.75 8.46 -8.39
C THR A 91 -14.68 9.58 -8.87
N LYS A 92 -15.38 10.26 -7.95
CA LYS A 92 -16.24 11.40 -8.29
C LYS A 92 -15.44 12.63 -8.75
N GLU A 93 -14.29 12.88 -8.15
CA GLU A 93 -13.43 14.02 -8.52
C GLU A 93 -12.67 13.80 -9.83
N GLN A 94 -12.38 12.54 -10.15
CA GLN A 94 -11.58 12.15 -11.30
C GLN A 94 -12.31 11.13 -12.18
N PRO A 95 -13.53 11.44 -12.68
CA PRO A 95 -14.37 10.46 -13.38
C PRO A 95 -13.76 9.95 -14.70
N GLN A 96 -12.76 10.66 -15.24
CA GLN A 96 -12.02 10.28 -16.44
C GLN A 96 -10.91 9.26 -16.17
N ASN A 97 -10.58 9.00 -14.90
CA ASN A 97 -9.54 8.06 -14.52
C ASN A 97 -10.13 6.71 -14.13
N ARG A 98 -9.43 5.62 -14.47
CA ARG A 98 -9.68 4.30 -13.89
C ARG A 98 -8.77 4.17 -12.67
N LEU A 99 -9.38 3.96 -11.51
CA LEU A 99 -8.65 3.84 -10.25
C LEU A 99 -8.43 2.37 -9.90
N VAL A 100 -7.23 2.07 -9.43
CA VAL A 100 -6.85 0.75 -8.90
C VAL A 100 -6.35 0.94 -7.48
N PHE A 101 -7.11 0.48 -6.48
CA PHE A 101 -6.65 0.51 -5.10
C PHE A 101 -5.63 -0.61 -4.87
N ILE A 102 -4.44 -0.24 -4.39
CA ILE A 102 -3.32 -1.17 -4.20
C ILE A 102 -3.20 -1.50 -2.71
N MET A 103 -3.18 -2.80 -2.38
CA MET A 103 -3.04 -3.27 -1.01
C MET A 103 -2.15 -4.53 -0.94
N GLY A 104 -1.58 -4.81 0.23
CA GLY A 104 -0.88 -6.07 0.49
C GLY A 104 -1.85 -7.21 0.81
N THR A 105 -1.39 -8.45 0.69
CA THR A 105 -2.16 -9.67 1.03
C THR A 105 -2.69 -9.64 2.46
N ASP A 106 -1.90 -9.13 3.43
CA ASP A 106 -2.31 -8.99 4.83
C ASP A 106 -3.54 -8.09 5.02
N SER A 107 -3.64 -7.04 4.22
CA SER A 107 -4.80 -6.14 4.18
C SER A 107 -5.99 -6.78 3.46
N PHE A 108 -5.73 -7.48 2.36
CA PHE A 108 -6.77 -8.20 1.62
C PHE A 108 -7.45 -9.26 2.48
N LEU A 109 -6.69 -10.05 3.24
CA LEU A 109 -7.24 -11.07 4.17
C LEU A 109 -8.18 -10.46 5.21
N LYS A 110 -8.01 -9.19 5.55
CA LYS A 110 -8.84 -8.44 6.50
C LYS A 110 -9.91 -7.57 5.83
N LEU A 111 -9.99 -7.54 4.52
CA LEU A 111 -10.90 -6.65 3.76
C LEU A 111 -12.35 -6.80 4.20
N HIS A 112 -12.79 -8.01 4.52
CA HIS A 112 -14.14 -8.30 5.01
C HIS A 112 -14.47 -7.65 6.37
N THR A 113 -13.46 -7.19 7.12
CA THR A 113 -13.62 -6.47 8.39
C THR A 113 -13.61 -4.95 8.23
N TRP A 114 -13.28 -4.45 7.03
CA TRP A 114 -13.25 -3.02 6.77
C TRP A 114 -14.66 -2.47 6.56
N TYR A 115 -14.85 -1.20 6.87
CA TYR A 115 -16.11 -0.52 6.56
C TYR A 115 -16.39 -0.61 5.07
N ARG A 116 -17.48 -1.29 4.72
CA ARG A 116 -17.89 -1.59 3.35
C ARG A 116 -16.79 -2.21 2.47
N GLY A 117 -15.87 -2.96 3.08
CA GLY A 117 -14.70 -3.49 2.38
C GLY A 117 -15.06 -4.41 1.22
N LEU A 118 -16.08 -5.27 1.37
CA LEU A 118 -16.53 -6.15 0.29
C LEU A 118 -17.18 -5.39 -0.88
N GLU A 119 -17.67 -4.17 -0.64
CA GLU A 119 -18.25 -3.32 -1.67
C GLU A 119 -17.19 -2.48 -2.41
N LEU A 120 -15.91 -2.52 -1.98
CA LEU A 120 -14.86 -1.68 -2.55
C LEU A 120 -14.71 -1.88 -4.07
N LEU A 121 -14.91 -3.10 -4.57
CA LEU A 121 -14.89 -3.41 -6.00
C LEU A 121 -16.02 -2.72 -6.79
N SER A 122 -17.10 -2.30 -6.15
CA SER A 122 -18.16 -1.56 -6.84
C SER A 122 -17.77 -0.12 -7.20
N VAL A 123 -16.70 0.40 -6.60
CA VAL A 123 -16.27 1.79 -6.77
C VAL A 123 -14.86 1.95 -7.33
N THR A 124 -14.06 0.87 -7.34
CA THR A 124 -12.69 0.86 -7.86
C THR A 124 -12.27 -0.55 -8.29
N ASN A 125 -11.13 -0.65 -8.96
CA ASN A 125 -10.44 -1.93 -9.13
C ASN A 125 -9.48 -2.15 -7.96
N ILE A 126 -9.06 -3.39 -7.72
CA ILE A 126 -8.14 -3.73 -6.61
C ILE A 126 -6.96 -4.53 -7.15
N ALA A 127 -5.74 -4.12 -6.78
CA ALA A 127 -4.53 -4.89 -6.97
C ALA A 127 -3.97 -5.34 -5.62
N VAL A 128 -3.81 -6.65 -5.46
CA VAL A 128 -3.27 -7.27 -4.24
C VAL A 128 -1.83 -7.69 -4.49
N MET A 129 -0.91 -7.08 -3.76
CA MET A 129 0.51 -7.42 -3.78
C MET A 129 0.78 -8.59 -2.84
N LYS A 130 1.52 -9.58 -3.29
CA LYS A 130 1.99 -10.66 -2.44
C LYS A 130 3.02 -10.14 -1.43
N ARG A 131 2.99 -10.68 -0.21
CA ARG A 131 4.03 -10.46 0.80
C ARG A 131 4.64 -11.79 1.21
N PRO A 132 6.00 -11.88 1.32
CA PRO A 132 6.72 -13.14 1.58
C PRO A 132 6.28 -13.85 2.85
N GLN A 133 5.97 -13.09 3.90
CA GLN A 133 5.74 -13.61 5.25
C GLN A 133 4.40 -14.32 5.46
N ASN A 134 3.46 -14.20 4.52
CA ASN A 134 2.09 -14.68 4.73
C ASN A 134 1.69 -15.88 3.86
N LEU A 135 2.55 -16.31 2.94
CA LEU A 135 2.25 -17.41 2.04
C LEU A 135 3.55 -18.13 1.73
N SER A 136 3.60 -19.42 2.00
CA SER A 136 4.70 -20.31 1.59
C SER A 136 5.07 -20.04 0.12
N THR A 137 6.35 -19.73 -0.12
CA THR A 137 6.91 -19.33 -1.42
C THR A 137 6.93 -20.44 -2.48
N ALA A 138 6.53 -21.66 -2.13
CA ALA A 138 6.29 -22.71 -3.09
C ALA A 138 5.00 -22.39 -3.85
N ALA A 139 5.13 -22.03 -5.13
CA ALA A 139 4.08 -21.82 -6.11
C ALA A 139 2.68 -21.76 -5.47
N LEU A 140 2.12 -20.57 -5.29
CA LEU A 140 0.78 -20.41 -4.72
C LEU A 140 -0.11 -21.46 -5.33
N ASP A 141 -0.31 -22.56 -4.63
CA ASP A 141 -1.38 -23.46 -4.96
C ASP A 141 -2.66 -22.64 -4.73
N LYS A 142 -3.14 -22.08 -5.86
CA LYS A 142 -4.31 -21.19 -5.88
C LYS A 142 -5.50 -21.85 -5.16
N ALA A 143 -5.55 -23.17 -5.16
CA ALA A 143 -6.59 -23.94 -4.49
C ALA A 143 -6.41 -23.92 -2.97
N ASN A 144 -5.20 -24.07 -2.46
CA ASN A 144 -4.91 -24.01 -1.03
C ASN A 144 -5.14 -22.59 -0.49
N PHE A 145 -4.69 -21.56 -1.21
CA PHE A 145 -4.95 -20.18 -0.81
C PHE A 145 -6.45 -19.87 -0.76
N LEU A 146 -7.22 -20.34 -1.77
CA LEU A 146 -8.67 -20.18 -1.77
C LEU A 146 -9.33 -20.85 -0.56
N ALA A 147 -8.84 -22.03 -0.15
CA ALA A 147 -9.39 -22.75 1.00
C ALA A 147 -9.12 -22.06 2.34
N GLU A 148 -8.00 -21.35 2.45
CA GLU A 148 -7.62 -20.59 3.65
C GLU A 148 -8.26 -19.20 3.73
N LEU A 149 -8.81 -18.70 2.60
CA LEU A 149 -9.46 -17.40 2.58
C LEU A 149 -10.74 -17.38 3.43
N PRO A 150 -10.97 -16.30 4.20
CA PRO A 150 -12.28 -16.05 4.81
C PRO A 150 -13.41 -16.19 3.78
N ALA A 151 -14.47 -16.89 4.15
CA ALA A 151 -15.58 -17.21 3.24
C ALA A 151 -16.11 -16.01 2.43
N PRO A 152 -16.24 -14.79 3.00
CA PRO A 152 -16.68 -13.62 2.23
C PRO A 152 -15.73 -13.18 1.11
N LEU A 153 -14.45 -13.55 1.17
CA LEU A 153 -13.43 -13.18 0.17
C LEU A 153 -13.28 -14.21 -0.96
N GLN A 154 -13.77 -15.43 -0.76
CA GLN A 154 -13.61 -16.50 -1.74
C GLN A 154 -14.25 -16.17 -3.12
N PRO A 155 -15.46 -15.58 -3.20
CA PRO A 155 -16.03 -15.17 -4.48
C PRO A 155 -15.16 -14.15 -5.22
N LEU A 156 -14.63 -13.15 -4.50
CA LEU A 156 -13.77 -12.11 -5.07
C LEU A 156 -12.48 -12.70 -5.63
N PHE A 157 -11.87 -13.62 -4.89
CA PHE A 157 -10.65 -14.29 -5.34
C PHE A 157 -10.89 -15.19 -6.54
N LYS A 158 -12.01 -15.93 -6.60
CA LYS A 158 -12.38 -16.72 -7.77
C LYS A 158 -12.54 -15.86 -9.02
N GLN A 159 -13.11 -14.66 -8.88
CA GLN A 159 -13.19 -13.69 -9.95
C GLN A 159 -11.80 -13.26 -10.44
N ALA A 160 -10.86 -12.97 -9.51
CA ALA A 160 -9.48 -12.59 -9.86
C ALA A 160 -8.73 -13.69 -10.63
N LEU A 161 -8.99 -14.97 -10.31
CA LEU A 161 -8.35 -16.08 -11.00
C LEU A 161 -8.79 -16.24 -12.46
N SER A 162 -9.96 -15.75 -12.82
CA SER A 162 -10.53 -15.80 -14.17
C SER A 162 -10.25 -14.53 -14.99
N SER A 163 -9.70 -13.48 -14.37
CA SER A 163 -9.40 -12.22 -15.06
C SER A 163 -8.09 -12.32 -15.85
N ASN A 164 -8.09 -11.74 -17.05
CA ASN A 164 -6.85 -11.43 -17.75
C ASN A 164 -6.12 -10.33 -16.98
N HIS A 165 -4.77 -10.39 -16.93
CA HIS A 165 -3.94 -9.39 -16.22
C HIS A 165 -3.93 -7.99 -16.89
N HIS A 166 -5.03 -7.59 -17.52
CA HIS A 166 -5.17 -6.29 -18.17
C HIS A 166 -6.36 -5.56 -17.57
N LEU A 167 -6.10 -4.36 -17.11
CA LEU A 167 -7.14 -3.44 -16.63
C LEU A 167 -8.06 -3.07 -17.79
N SER A 168 -9.30 -3.54 -17.76
CA SER A 168 -10.28 -3.38 -18.84
C SER A 168 -11.49 -2.57 -18.40
N ALA A 169 -11.97 -2.76 -17.19
CA ALA A 169 -13.15 -2.10 -16.64
C ALA A 169 -12.81 -0.88 -15.79
N SER A 170 -13.77 0.02 -15.64
CA SER A 170 -13.65 1.18 -14.75
C SER A 170 -13.61 0.79 -13.27
N THR A 171 -14.33 -0.27 -12.91
CA THR A 171 -14.42 -0.82 -11.55
C THR A 171 -14.67 -2.33 -11.61
N GLY A 172 -14.49 -3.02 -10.50
CA GLY A 172 -14.93 -4.41 -10.33
C GLY A 172 -13.88 -5.47 -10.61
N GLU A 173 -12.69 -5.10 -11.05
CA GLU A 173 -11.62 -6.08 -11.33
C GLU A 173 -10.71 -6.24 -10.11
N LEU A 174 -10.34 -7.48 -9.83
CA LEU A 174 -9.37 -7.86 -8.78
C LEU A 174 -8.18 -8.54 -9.42
N PHE A 175 -6.98 -8.05 -9.11
CA PHE A 175 -5.71 -8.55 -9.62
C PHE A 175 -4.83 -9.06 -8.49
N MET A 176 -4.23 -10.23 -8.68
CA MET A 176 -3.18 -10.75 -7.80
C MET A 176 -1.83 -10.55 -8.49
N ILE A 177 -1.00 -9.67 -7.93
CA ILE A 177 0.25 -9.26 -8.55
C ILE A 177 1.44 -9.92 -7.86
N ASP A 178 2.27 -10.57 -8.67
CA ASP A 178 3.59 -11.04 -8.25
C ASP A 178 4.53 -9.83 -8.19
N ASN A 179 5.01 -9.50 -7.03
CA ASN A 179 5.93 -8.38 -6.81
C ASN A 179 7.25 -8.87 -6.23
N PRO A 180 8.36 -8.13 -6.45
CA PRO A 180 9.66 -8.47 -5.89
C PRO A 180 9.57 -8.62 -4.37
N GLU A 181 10.09 -9.72 -3.87
CA GLU A 181 10.20 -9.93 -2.43
C GLU A 181 11.21 -8.95 -1.85
N THR A 182 10.83 -8.25 -0.82
CA THR A 182 11.74 -7.46 0.01
C THR A 182 11.44 -7.86 1.44
N ASP A 183 12.37 -8.63 2.00
CA ASP A 183 12.24 -9.21 3.34
C ASP A 183 12.51 -8.14 4.41
N ILE A 184 11.59 -7.17 4.48
CA ILE A 184 11.60 -6.11 5.48
C ILE A 184 10.20 -5.56 5.72
N SER A 185 9.90 -5.24 6.96
CA SER A 185 8.68 -4.53 7.36
C SER A 185 9.03 -3.20 8.03
N SER A 186 8.08 -2.26 8.03
CA SER A 186 8.24 -1.01 8.80
C SER A 186 8.45 -1.28 10.30
N THR A 187 7.92 -2.37 10.83
CA THR A 187 8.13 -2.77 12.23
C THR A 187 9.58 -3.16 12.50
N GLU A 188 10.18 -3.97 11.64
CA GLU A 188 11.59 -4.35 11.74
C GLU A 188 12.50 -3.14 11.55
N LEU A 189 12.17 -2.26 10.59
CA LEU A 189 12.92 -1.02 10.41
C LEU A 189 12.86 -0.11 11.64
N ARG A 190 11.68 0.08 12.25
CA ARG A 190 11.60 0.83 13.50
C ARG A 190 12.48 0.22 14.59
N HIS A 191 12.54 -1.10 14.69
CA HIS A 191 13.43 -1.77 15.64
C HIS A 191 14.92 -1.50 15.35
N LEU A 192 15.35 -1.59 14.09
CA LEU A 192 16.71 -1.24 13.69
C LEU A 192 17.04 0.24 14.01
N LEU A 193 16.11 1.14 13.71
CA LEU A 193 16.30 2.59 13.91
C LEU A 193 16.38 2.94 15.40
N THR A 194 15.54 2.36 16.25
CA THR A 194 15.59 2.52 17.72
C THR A 194 16.93 2.06 18.28
N GLN A 195 17.52 1.02 17.71
CA GLN A 195 18.86 0.54 18.07
C GLN A 195 19.99 1.35 17.40
N LYS A 196 19.69 2.39 16.64
CA LYS A 196 20.65 3.19 15.87
C LYS A 196 21.47 2.38 14.85
N ARG A 197 20.94 1.23 14.39
CA ARG A 197 21.55 0.36 13.38
C ARG A 197 21.32 0.91 11.96
N TYR A 198 21.69 2.16 11.75
CA TYR A 198 21.42 2.89 10.51
C TYR A 198 22.10 2.27 9.28
N VAL A 199 23.30 1.70 9.43
CA VAL A 199 24.01 1.06 8.32
C VAL A 199 23.20 -0.10 7.75
N GLU A 200 22.58 -0.89 8.60
CA GLU A 200 21.72 -2.01 8.16
C GLU A 200 20.42 -1.49 7.52
N ALA A 201 19.85 -0.42 8.07
CA ALA A 201 18.66 0.20 7.50
C ALA A 201 18.88 0.75 6.09
N THR A 202 20.13 1.16 5.72
CA THR A 202 20.44 1.63 4.34
C THR A 202 20.22 0.57 3.26
N ASN A 203 20.18 -0.71 3.61
CA ASN A 203 19.87 -1.77 2.66
C ASN A 203 18.41 -1.73 2.18
N PHE A 204 17.53 -1.05 2.93
CA PHE A 204 16.09 -1.07 2.73
C PHE A 204 15.46 0.32 2.58
N MET A 205 16.22 1.37 2.82
CA MET A 205 15.73 2.74 2.82
C MET A 205 16.66 3.65 2.02
N ASP A 206 16.10 4.71 1.45
CA ASP A 206 16.91 5.75 0.82
C ASP A 206 17.80 6.43 1.88
N PRO A 207 19.11 6.65 1.59
CA PRO A 207 20.01 7.36 2.51
C PRO A 207 19.53 8.74 2.93
N LYS A 208 18.78 9.46 2.07
CA LYS A 208 18.18 10.76 2.40
C LYS A 208 17.12 10.64 3.49
N VAL A 209 16.33 9.55 3.45
CA VAL A 209 15.33 9.25 4.50
C VAL A 209 16.02 8.94 5.82
N ILE A 210 17.12 8.20 5.80
CA ILE A 210 17.91 7.89 7.01
C ILE A 210 18.54 9.16 7.58
N SER A 211 19.05 10.07 6.74
CA SER A 211 19.54 11.37 7.21
C SER A 211 18.42 12.16 7.90
N TYR A 212 17.27 12.27 7.25
CA TYR A 212 16.10 12.95 7.84
C TYR A 212 15.72 12.37 9.23
N ILE A 213 15.69 11.03 9.34
CA ILE A 213 15.38 10.34 10.61
C ILE A 213 16.38 10.71 11.71
N LYS A 214 17.68 10.80 11.38
CA LYS A 214 18.72 11.19 12.33
C LYS A 214 18.59 12.64 12.76
N ASP A 215 18.42 13.53 11.78
CA ASP A 215 18.38 14.98 12.00
C ASP A 215 17.16 15.42 12.83
N HIS A 216 16.08 14.63 12.77
CA HIS A 216 14.84 14.88 13.52
C HIS A 216 14.67 13.92 14.72
N GLU A 217 15.70 13.15 15.07
CA GLU A 217 15.70 12.20 16.19
C GLU A 217 14.49 11.25 16.21
N LEU A 218 13.97 10.89 15.01
CA LEU A 218 12.81 10.00 14.89
C LEU A 218 13.18 8.57 15.29
N TYR A 219 12.22 7.84 15.85
CA TYR A 219 12.38 6.46 16.36
C TYR A 219 13.46 6.32 17.45
N SER A 220 13.87 7.42 18.09
CA SER A 220 14.69 7.36 19.29
C SER A 220 13.87 6.86 20.49
N ALA A 221 14.52 6.06 21.36
CA ALA A 221 13.91 5.52 22.59
C ALA A 221 13.70 6.61 23.64
#